data_15aed0d14d85a4b861a4f6775835a326
#
_entry.id   15aed0d14d85a4b861a4f6775835a326
#
_cell.length_a   1.000
_cell.length_b   1.000
_cell.length_c   1.000
_cell.angle_alpha   90.00
_cell.angle_beta   90.00
_cell.angle_gamma   90.00
#
_symmetry.space_group_name_H-M   'P 1'
#
loop_
_entity.id
_entity.type
_entity.pdbx_description
1 polymer ?
#
loop_
_entity_poly.entity_id
_entity_poly.type
_entity_poly.pdbx_seq_one_letter_code
_entity_poly.pdbx_strand_id
1 'polypeptide(L)'
;MNKKIGFVGCGNMGSAMVGGILNSGLVECENIIVSCKRESSIKNLEEKFNIKATLNNIEVCKNSEIIFLAVKPYMYKEIIEEIRNYIDDKKIIVTIAAGVTLTDVEEWFNKDVKIVKTMPNTPALVGEAMTAICANKNVTKDELNIITSIFNSFGKNEILEEKYFHAFTALCGSSPAYVYMFIEAMADAAVKQGLPRDKAYKMASQAVLGSAKMVLETKENPGKLKDNVCSPGGTTIEAVIELERQGFRNAVISAIEKCEEKSRNM
;
A
#
# COMPACT_ATOMS: atom_id res chain seq x y z
N MET A 1 12.47 -16.91 3.56
CA MET A 1 12.57 -16.99 2.07
C MET A 1 14.02 -16.72 1.66
N ASN A 2 14.61 -17.57 0.84
CA ASN A 2 15.99 -17.37 0.38
C ASN A 2 16.00 -16.74 -1.04
N LYS A 3 15.39 -15.57 -1.17
CA LYS A 3 15.32 -14.79 -2.42
C LYS A 3 15.99 -13.44 -2.21
N LYS A 4 16.80 -13.02 -3.19
CA LYS A 4 17.43 -11.71 -3.19
C LYS A 4 16.47 -10.66 -3.73
N ILE A 5 16.16 -9.67 -2.91
CA ILE A 5 15.20 -8.60 -3.21
C ILE A 5 15.95 -7.27 -3.39
N GLY A 6 15.69 -6.62 -4.50
CA GLY A 6 16.23 -5.31 -4.82
C GLY A 6 15.14 -4.24 -4.84
N PHE A 7 15.47 -3.05 -4.34
CA PHE A 7 14.62 -1.87 -4.50
C PHE A 7 15.36 -0.81 -5.31
N VAL A 8 14.87 -0.52 -6.50
CA VAL A 8 15.33 0.63 -7.27
C VAL A 8 14.55 1.84 -6.80
N GLY A 9 15.23 2.70 -6.04
CA GLY A 9 14.61 3.74 -5.23
C GLY A 9 14.11 3.23 -3.88
N CYS A 10 14.34 4.00 -2.82
CA CYS A 10 13.85 3.68 -1.47
C CYS A 10 13.40 4.95 -0.75
N GLY A 11 12.29 5.52 -1.23
CA GLY A 11 11.58 6.63 -0.56
C GLY A 11 10.68 6.11 0.56
N ASN A 12 9.67 6.90 0.94
CA ASN A 12 8.77 6.54 2.05
C ASN A 12 8.12 5.16 1.87
N MET A 13 7.56 4.86 0.69
CA MET A 13 6.91 3.58 0.44
C MET A 13 7.93 2.43 0.38
N GLY A 14 9.05 2.60 -0.32
CA GLY A 14 10.12 1.59 -0.36
C GLY A 14 10.65 1.27 1.04
N SER A 15 10.90 2.29 1.88
CA SER A 15 11.32 2.11 3.28
C SER A 15 10.26 1.40 4.12
N ALA A 16 8.97 1.69 3.90
CA ALA A 16 7.88 1.02 4.59
C ALA A 16 7.85 -0.48 4.26
N MET A 17 7.99 -0.81 2.97
CA MET A 17 8.02 -2.19 2.49
C MET A 17 9.25 -2.95 3.00
N VAL A 18 10.44 -2.35 2.90
CA VAL A 18 11.68 -2.94 3.45
C VAL A 18 11.53 -3.23 4.94
N GLY A 19 11.05 -2.24 5.72
CA GLY A 19 10.81 -2.42 7.15
C GLY A 19 9.78 -3.51 7.45
N GLY A 20 8.69 -3.57 6.70
CA GLY A 20 7.66 -4.61 6.85
C GLY A 20 8.20 -6.02 6.55
N ILE A 21 8.95 -6.18 5.45
CA ILE A 21 9.58 -7.46 5.07
C ILE A 21 10.55 -7.94 6.15
N LEU A 22 11.41 -7.05 6.65
CA LEU A 22 12.41 -7.40 7.68
C LEU A 22 11.75 -7.73 9.02
N ASN A 23 10.78 -6.91 9.46
CA ASN A 23 10.07 -7.11 10.72
C ASN A 23 9.30 -8.45 10.76
N SER A 24 8.85 -8.94 9.62
CA SER A 24 8.16 -10.23 9.53
C SER A 24 9.10 -11.43 9.61
N GLY A 25 10.41 -11.24 9.47
CA GLY A 25 11.40 -12.33 9.37
C GLY A 25 11.30 -13.14 8.08
N LEU A 26 10.57 -12.66 7.07
CA LEU A 26 10.40 -13.38 5.80
C LEU A 26 11.69 -13.47 5.00
N VAL A 27 12.51 -12.41 5.05
CA VAL A 27 13.78 -12.29 4.33
C VAL A 27 14.82 -11.68 5.29
N GLU A 28 16.02 -12.24 5.29
CA GLU A 28 17.15 -11.72 6.05
C GLU A 28 17.71 -10.43 5.42
N CYS A 29 18.29 -9.55 6.24
CA CYS A 29 18.78 -8.23 5.78
C CYS A 29 19.86 -8.33 4.69
N GLU A 30 20.71 -9.35 4.71
CA GLU A 30 21.74 -9.59 3.69
C GLU A 30 21.16 -9.90 2.29
N ASN A 31 19.92 -10.31 2.23
CA ASN A 31 19.20 -10.60 0.98
C ASN A 31 18.45 -9.40 0.42
N ILE A 32 18.57 -8.22 1.05
CA ILE A 32 17.96 -6.98 0.58
C ILE A 32 19.05 -5.98 0.18
N ILE A 33 18.92 -5.45 -1.04
CA ILE A 33 19.74 -4.34 -1.54
C ILE A 33 18.85 -3.24 -2.07
N VAL A 34 19.17 -1.98 -1.76
CA VAL A 34 18.38 -0.83 -2.21
C VAL A 34 19.23 0.20 -2.92
N SER A 35 18.68 0.88 -3.92
CA SER A 35 19.31 2.09 -4.43
C SER A 35 18.57 3.34 -3.97
N CYS A 36 19.31 4.44 -3.86
CA CYS A 36 18.75 5.75 -3.55
C CYS A 36 19.52 6.86 -4.25
N LYS A 37 18.92 8.05 -4.35
CA LYS A 37 19.50 9.16 -5.12
C LYS A 37 20.58 9.96 -4.36
N ARG A 38 20.64 9.85 -3.04
CA ARG A 38 21.49 10.69 -2.17
C ARG A 38 22.32 9.84 -1.22
N GLU A 39 23.59 10.17 -1.05
CA GLU A 39 24.48 9.52 -0.06
C GLU A 39 23.95 9.58 1.37
N SER A 40 23.31 10.70 1.75
CA SER A 40 22.69 10.83 3.08
C SER A 40 21.59 9.79 3.31
N SER A 41 20.90 9.36 2.27
CA SER A 41 19.89 8.31 2.36
C SER A 41 20.48 6.92 2.51
N ILE A 42 21.69 6.68 1.97
CA ILE A 42 22.42 5.40 2.14
C ILE A 42 22.64 5.15 3.62
N LYS A 43 23.32 6.07 4.31
CA LYS A 43 23.64 5.94 5.74
C LYS A 43 22.40 5.69 6.58
N ASN A 44 21.34 6.47 6.35
CA ASN A 44 20.08 6.30 7.08
C ASN A 44 19.44 4.92 6.88
N LEU A 45 19.50 4.35 5.65
CA LEU A 45 18.91 3.05 5.35
C LEU A 45 19.75 1.92 5.92
N GLU A 46 21.07 2.00 5.83
CA GLU A 46 22.01 1.05 6.42
C GLU A 46 21.92 1.02 7.94
N GLU A 47 21.92 2.18 8.60
CA GLU A 47 21.77 2.29 10.05
C GLU A 47 20.40 1.78 10.53
N LYS A 48 19.34 2.11 9.79
CA LYS A 48 17.97 1.76 10.19
C LYS A 48 17.63 0.29 9.99
N PHE A 49 18.09 -0.31 8.90
CA PHE A 49 17.64 -1.63 8.46
C PHE A 49 18.75 -2.69 8.39
N ASN A 50 20.00 -2.31 8.59
CA ASN A 50 21.19 -3.16 8.45
C ASN A 50 21.23 -3.88 7.08
N ILE A 51 20.83 -3.17 6.00
CA ILE A 51 20.82 -3.66 4.62
C ILE A 51 21.88 -2.97 3.79
N LYS A 52 22.23 -3.55 2.65
CA LYS A 52 23.11 -2.90 1.67
C LYS A 52 22.36 -1.79 0.92
N ALA A 53 22.93 -0.58 0.87
CA ALA A 53 22.43 0.54 0.08
C ALA A 53 23.49 1.07 -0.89
N THR A 54 23.07 1.58 -2.06
CA THR A 54 23.96 2.05 -3.12
C THR A 54 23.34 3.24 -3.88
N LEU A 55 24.14 3.97 -4.64
CA LEU A 55 23.66 4.96 -5.63
C LEU A 55 23.41 4.33 -7.02
N ASN A 56 23.73 3.07 -7.22
CA ASN A 56 23.77 2.42 -8.52
C ASN A 56 22.59 1.44 -8.70
N ASN A 57 21.62 1.81 -9.56
CA ASN A 57 20.46 0.97 -9.88
C ASN A 57 20.86 -0.34 -10.53
N ILE A 58 21.91 -0.33 -11.37
CA ILE A 58 22.42 -1.53 -12.07
C ILE A 58 22.96 -2.55 -11.06
N GLU A 59 23.64 -2.09 -10.01
CA GLU A 59 24.13 -2.95 -8.94
C GLU A 59 22.97 -3.68 -8.25
N VAL A 60 21.88 -2.99 -7.97
CA VAL A 60 20.66 -3.58 -7.42
C VAL A 60 20.13 -4.68 -8.34
N CYS A 61 19.98 -4.36 -9.64
CA CYS A 61 19.46 -5.32 -10.63
C CYS A 61 20.33 -6.56 -10.79
N LYS A 62 21.66 -6.43 -10.77
CA LYS A 62 22.58 -7.56 -10.89
C LYS A 62 22.51 -8.51 -9.70
N ASN A 63 22.25 -7.99 -8.51
CA ASN A 63 22.27 -8.75 -7.26
C ASN A 63 20.89 -9.22 -6.77
N SER A 64 19.83 -9.04 -7.57
CA SER A 64 18.46 -9.33 -7.15
C SER A 64 17.73 -10.24 -8.13
N GLU A 65 16.82 -11.06 -7.62
CA GLU A 65 15.88 -11.90 -8.38
C GLU A 65 14.51 -11.21 -8.49
N ILE A 66 14.12 -10.46 -7.45
CA ILE A 66 12.87 -9.70 -7.39
C ILE A 66 13.26 -8.23 -7.24
N ILE A 67 12.81 -7.38 -8.18
CA ILE A 67 13.24 -5.99 -8.27
C ILE A 67 12.01 -5.09 -8.18
N PHE A 68 11.89 -4.36 -7.08
CA PHE A 68 10.87 -3.35 -6.87
C PHE A 68 11.29 -2.02 -7.50
N LEU A 69 10.47 -1.49 -8.39
CA LEU A 69 10.64 -0.14 -8.91
C LEU A 69 9.89 0.83 -7.98
N ALA A 70 10.59 1.34 -6.95
CA ALA A 70 10.03 2.17 -5.89
C ALA A 70 10.39 3.66 -6.06
N VAL A 71 10.42 4.11 -7.31
CA VAL A 71 10.63 5.50 -7.72
C VAL A 71 9.32 6.20 -8.06
N LYS A 72 9.35 7.51 -8.31
CA LYS A 72 8.16 8.26 -8.74
C LYS A 72 7.73 7.86 -10.16
N PRO A 73 6.42 7.90 -10.50
CA PRO A 73 5.91 7.46 -11.80
C PRO A 73 6.64 8.07 -12.99
N TYR A 74 6.93 9.38 -12.98
CA TYR A 74 7.59 10.10 -14.07
C TYR A 74 9.05 9.66 -14.31
N MET A 75 9.66 8.90 -13.40
CA MET A 75 11.03 8.39 -13.52
C MET A 75 11.09 6.98 -14.14
N TYR A 76 9.95 6.30 -14.27
CA TYR A 76 9.92 4.88 -14.65
C TYR A 76 10.60 4.62 -15.98
N LYS A 77 10.26 5.39 -17.01
CA LYS A 77 10.82 5.19 -18.36
C LYS A 77 12.35 5.30 -18.35
N GLU A 78 12.88 6.36 -17.78
CA GLU A 78 14.33 6.61 -17.69
C GLU A 78 15.03 5.48 -16.92
N ILE A 79 14.50 5.09 -15.77
CA ILE A 79 15.07 4.02 -14.95
C ILE A 79 15.01 2.68 -15.67
N ILE A 80 13.91 2.36 -16.35
CA ILE A 80 13.78 1.11 -17.11
C ILE A 80 14.78 1.08 -18.27
N GLU A 81 14.97 2.19 -18.99
CA GLU A 81 15.99 2.30 -20.05
C GLU A 81 17.40 2.08 -19.52
N GLU A 82 17.71 2.56 -18.29
CA GLU A 82 19.00 2.34 -17.62
C GLU A 82 19.23 0.88 -17.29
N ILE A 83 18.21 0.19 -16.72
CA ILE A 83 18.37 -1.16 -16.15
C ILE A 83 18.04 -2.30 -17.11
N ARG A 84 17.32 -2.06 -18.21
CA ARG A 84 16.71 -3.11 -19.07
C ARG A 84 17.70 -4.17 -19.55
N ASN A 85 18.98 -3.81 -19.79
CA ASN A 85 19.99 -4.75 -20.26
C ASN A 85 20.48 -5.71 -19.17
N TYR A 86 20.12 -5.48 -17.89
CA TYR A 86 20.50 -6.30 -16.75
C TYR A 86 19.33 -7.13 -16.20
N ILE A 87 18.17 -7.06 -16.86
CA ILE A 87 16.98 -7.84 -16.53
C ILE A 87 16.91 -9.03 -17.51
N ASP A 88 16.91 -10.22 -17.00
CA ASP A 88 16.76 -11.48 -17.73
C ASP A 88 15.41 -12.17 -17.39
N ASP A 89 15.15 -13.33 -17.97
CA ASP A 89 13.95 -14.14 -17.80
C ASP A 89 13.76 -14.76 -16.41
N LYS A 90 14.82 -14.71 -15.56
CA LYS A 90 14.78 -15.20 -14.17
C LYS A 90 14.34 -14.14 -13.17
N LYS A 91 14.32 -12.87 -13.57
CA LYS A 91 14.01 -11.73 -12.70
C LYS A 91 12.54 -11.34 -12.81
N ILE A 92 11.99 -10.92 -11.67
CA ILE A 92 10.61 -10.41 -11.59
C ILE A 92 10.69 -8.92 -11.27
N ILE A 93 10.07 -8.11 -12.10
CA ILE A 93 9.90 -6.68 -11.87
C ILE A 93 8.59 -6.46 -11.13
N VAL A 94 8.65 -5.76 -10.01
CA VAL A 94 7.47 -5.37 -9.22
C VAL A 94 7.34 -3.86 -9.27
N THR A 95 6.23 -3.36 -9.81
CA THR A 95 5.94 -1.93 -9.88
C THR A 95 4.99 -1.51 -8.76
N ILE A 96 5.18 -0.30 -8.21
CA ILE A 96 4.32 0.26 -7.15
C ILE A 96 3.75 1.64 -7.51
N ALA A 97 3.92 2.08 -8.75
CA ALA A 97 3.53 3.41 -9.19
C ALA A 97 2.05 3.48 -9.58
N ALA A 98 1.36 4.52 -9.09
CA ALA A 98 0.06 4.91 -9.61
C ALA A 98 0.19 5.45 -11.04
N GLY A 99 -0.80 5.20 -11.90
CA GLY A 99 -0.84 5.75 -13.25
C GLY A 99 0.06 5.06 -14.27
N VAL A 100 0.89 4.07 -13.87
CA VAL A 100 1.74 3.29 -14.79
C VAL A 100 1.08 1.93 -15.04
N THR A 101 0.82 1.58 -16.30
CA THR A 101 0.19 0.32 -16.69
C THR A 101 1.21 -0.80 -16.90
N LEU A 102 0.74 -2.06 -16.92
CA LEU A 102 1.58 -3.20 -17.35
C LEU A 102 2.09 -3.00 -18.77
N THR A 103 1.24 -2.50 -19.68
CA THR A 103 1.60 -2.21 -21.07
C THR A 103 2.71 -1.16 -21.16
N ASP A 104 2.62 -0.06 -20.42
CA ASP A 104 3.68 0.97 -20.40
C ASP A 104 5.04 0.35 -20.03
N VAL A 105 5.04 -0.47 -18.98
CA VAL A 105 6.28 -1.10 -18.49
C VAL A 105 6.83 -2.10 -19.52
N GLU A 106 5.98 -2.92 -20.14
CA GLU A 106 6.36 -3.85 -21.21
C GLU A 106 6.98 -3.12 -22.40
N GLU A 107 6.34 -2.02 -22.86
CA GLU A 107 6.84 -1.20 -23.95
C GLU A 107 8.20 -0.56 -23.63
N TRP A 108 8.40 -0.02 -22.42
CA TRP A 108 9.68 0.58 -22.02
C TRP A 108 10.82 -0.43 -21.90
N PHE A 109 10.53 -1.67 -21.46
CA PHE A 109 11.52 -2.73 -21.48
C PHE A 109 11.87 -3.18 -22.91
N ASN A 110 10.90 -3.11 -23.83
CA ASN A 110 11.01 -3.54 -25.23
C ASN A 110 11.53 -4.98 -25.37
N LYS A 111 11.12 -5.86 -24.47
CA LYS A 111 11.39 -7.30 -24.48
C LYS A 111 10.44 -8.02 -23.51
N ASP A 112 10.37 -9.34 -23.64
CA ASP A 112 9.59 -10.16 -22.72
C ASP A 112 10.20 -10.12 -21.31
N VAL A 113 9.45 -9.59 -20.35
CA VAL A 113 9.83 -9.51 -18.94
C VAL A 113 8.66 -9.96 -18.05
N LYS A 114 8.99 -10.49 -16.87
CA LYS A 114 7.99 -10.82 -15.85
C LYS A 114 7.68 -9.56 -15.03
N ILE A 115 6.45 -9.11 -15.09
CA ILE A 115 6.02 -7.87 -14.42
C ILE A 115 4.84 -8.16 -13.51
N VAL A 116 4.95 -7.74 -12.27
CA VAL A 116 3.86 -7.70 -11.29
C VAL A 116 3.59 -6.25 -10.93
N LYS A 117 2.45 -5.75 -11.36
CA LYS A 117 1.95 -4.43 -10.95
C LYS A 117 1.31 -4.56 -9.59
N THR A 118 1.69 -3.67 -8.68
CA THR A 118 1.15 -3.63 -7.33
C THR A 118 0.80 -2.21 -6.90
N MET A 119 -0.12 -2.09 -5.96
CA MET A 119 -0.50 -0.82 -5.36
C MET A 119 -0.64 -1.00 -3.85
N PRO A 120 0.46 -0.88 -3.08
CA PRO A 120 0.40 -0.85 -1.62
C PRO A 120 -0.09 0.51 -1.12
N ASN A 121 -0.51 0.56 0.15
CA ASN A 121 -0.87 1.80 0.82
C ASN A 121 0.00 2.07 2.06
N THR A 122 -0.10 3.30 2.61
CA THR A 122 0.76 3.77 3.70
C THR A 122 0.68 2.99 5.01
N PRO A 123 -0.43 2.31 5.40
CA PRO A 123 -0.44 1.42 6.56
C PRO A 123 0.57 0.26 6.53
N ALA A 124 1.26 0.04 5.41
CA ALA A 124 2.46 -0.82 5.35
C ALA A 124 3.49 -0.50 6.44
N LEU A 125 3.59 0.77 6.87
CA LEU A 125 4.49 1.21 7.95
C LEU A 125 4.22 0.52 9.30
N VAL A 126 3.01 0.05 9.50
CA VAL A 126 2.56 -0.60 10.75
C VAL A 126 2.12 -2.05 10.53
N GLY A 127 2.43 -2.63 9.36
CA GLY A 127 2.11 -4.02 9.05
C GLY A 127 0.64 -4.27 8.65
N GLU A 128 -0.12 -3.22 8.34
CA GLU A 128 -1.55 -3.27 8.03
C GLU A 128 -1.85 -2.73 6.63
N ALA A 129 -0.96 -3.00 5.68
CA ALA A 129 -1.20 -2.63 4.28
C ALA A 129 -2.39 -3.38 3.69
N MET A 130 -3.04 -2.73 2.72
CA MET A 130 -3.84 -3.42 1.70
C MET A 130 -3.19 -3.19 0.34
N THR A 131 -2.92 -4.28 -0.40
CA THR A 131 -2.20 -4.20 -1.67
C THR A 131 -3.00 -4.87 -2.79
N ALA A 132 -3.24 -4.15 -3.89
CA ALA A 132 -3.68 -4.78 -5.14
C ALA A 132 -2.49 -5.36 -5.90
N ILE A 133 -2.67 -6.53 -6.51
CA ILE A 133 -1.64 -7.23 -7.29
C ILE A 133 -2.23 -7.65 -8.63
N CYS A 134 -1.52 -7.37 -9.71
CA CYS A 134 -1.81 -7.85 -11.06
C CYS A 134 -0.52 -8.28 -11.75
N ALA A 135 -0.50 -9.44 -12.37
CA ALA A 135 0.67 -9.95 -13.08
C ALA A 135 0.43 -9.99 -14.59
N ASN A 136 1.48 -9.81 -15.37
CA ASN A 136 1.42 -10.06 -16.80
C ASN A 136 1.51 -11.59 -17.10
N LYS A 137 1.30 -11.95 -18.36
CA LYS A 137 1.27 -13.36 -18.82
C LYS A 137 2.58 -14.13 -18.62
N ASN A 138 3.69 -13.43 -18.43
CA ASN A 138 5.03 -14.04 -18.31
C ASN A 138 5.32 -14.53 -16.88
N VAL A 139 4.53 -14.09 -15.89
CA VAL A 139 4.68 -14.47 -14.48
C VAL A 139 3.97 -15.80 -14.24
N THR A 140 4.67 -16.79 -13.73
CA THR A 140 4.08 -18.07 -13.35
C THR A 140 3.27 -17.95 -12.05
N LYS A 141 2.40 -18.93 -11.80
CA LYS A 141 1.62 -18.99 -10.57
C LYS A 141 2.50 -19.07 -9.31
N ASP A 142 3.60 -19.82 -9.37
CA ASP A 142 4.52 -19.94 -8.23
C ASP A 142 5.27 -18.64 -7.95
N GLU A 143 5.66 -17.92 -8.99
CA GLU A 143 6.27 -16.59 -8.85
C GLU A 143 5.28 -15.58 -8.28
N LEU A 144 4.03 -15.61 -8.72
CA LEU A 144 2.98 -14.76 -8.16
C LEU A 144 2.75 -15.08 -6.68
N ASN A 145 2.75 -16.37 -6.28
CA ASN A 145 2.64 -16.78 -4.88
C ASN A 145 3.82 -16.25 -4.03
N ILE A 146 5.02 -16.18 -4.59
CA ILE A 146 6.17 -15.57 -3.90
C ILE A 146 5.90 -14.08 -3.66
N ILE A 147 5.45 -13.35 -4.68
CA ILE A 147 5.14 -11.92 -4.55
C ILE A 147 4.00 -11.68 -3.55
N THR A 148 2.92 -12.47 -3.61
CA THR A 148 1.82 -12.36 -2.62
C THR A 148 2.30 -12.61 -1.20
N SER A 149 3.24 -13.56 -1.00
CA SER A 149 3.83 -13.83 0.32
C SER A 149 4.64 -12.64 0.84
N ILE A 150 5.35 -11.93 -0.03
CA ILE A 150 6.08 -10.70 0.33
C ILE A 150 5.08 -9.62 0.81
N PHE A 151 4.00 -9.39 0.08
CA PHE A 151 3.00 -8.39 0.48
C PHE A 151 2.21 -8.81 1.73
N ASN A 152 1.98 -10.11 1.94
CA ASN A 152 1.37 -10.64 3.16
C ASN A 152 2.25 -10.46 4.40
N SER A 153 3.54 -10.22 4.24
CA SER A 153 4.45 -10.03 5.38
C SER A 153 4.27 -8.68 6.09
N PHE A 154 3.61 -7.71 5.45
CA PHE A 154 3.34 -6.40 6.02
C PHE A 154 1.90 -5.89 5.79
N GLY A 155 0.95 -6.83 5.56
CA GLY A 155 -0.45 -6.51 5.37
C GLY A 155 -1.25 -7.64 4.77
N LYS A 156 -2.23 -7.27 3.96
CA LYS A 156 -3.06 -8.17 3.14
C LYS A 156 -2.95 -7.77 1.69
N ASN A 157 -3.26 -8.68 0.79
CA ASN A 157 -3.31 -8.38 -0.65
C ASN A 157 -4.49 -9.07 -1.33
N GLU A 158 -4.87 -8.52 -2.48
CA GLU A 158 -5.87 -9.10 -3.38
C GLU A 158 -5.32 -9.10 -4.81
N ILE A 159 -5.50 -10.23 -5.51
CA ILE A 159 -5.17 -10.33 -6.93
C ILE A 159 -6.37 -9.77 -7.70
N LEU A 160 -6.16 -8.70 -8.45
CA LEU A 160 -7.19 -8.00 -9.21
C LEU A 160 -6.78 -7.88 -10.68
N GLU A 161 -7.79 -7.82 -11.57
CA GLU A 161 -7.54 -7.36 -12.93
C GLU A 161 -7.10 -5.89 -12.94
N GLU A 162 -6.20 -5.53 -13.84
CA GLU A 162 -5.62 -4.18 -13.90
C GLU A 162 -6.68 -3.07 -14.01
N LYS A 163 -7.79 -3.32 -14.68
CA LYS A 163 -8.90 -2.36 -14.84
C LYS A 163 -9.48 -1.84 -13.51
N TYR A 164 -9.30 -2.59 -12.40
CA TYR A 164 -9.79 -2.20 -11.07
C TYR A 164 -8.80 -1.37 -10.26
N PHE A 165 -7.58 -1.13 -10.75
CA PHE A 165 -6.56 -0.41 -9.97
C PHE A 165 -6.92 1.05 -9.67
N HIS A 166 -7.70 1.72 -10.53
CA HIS A 166 -8.18 3.07 -10.24
C HIS A 166 -9.19 3.08 -9.08
N ALA A 167 -10.15 2.15 -9.10
CA ALA A 167 -11.08 1.98 -7.98
C ALA A 167 -10.36 1.57 -6.70
N PHE A 168 -9.38 0.65 -6.78
CA PHE A 168 -8.55 0.28 -5.64
C PHE A 168 -7.75 1.47 -5.10
N THR A 169 -7.18 2.30 -5.95
CA THR A 169 -6.45 3.52 -5.54
C THR A 169 -7.35 4.43 -4.72
N ALA A 170 -8.58 4.66 -5.16
CA ALA A 170 -9.54 5.48 -4.42
C ALA A 170 -9.99 4.84 -3.11
N LEU A 171 -10.24 3.51 -3.12
CA LEU A 171 -10.76 2.75 -1.97
C LEU A 171 -9.68 2.48 -0.91
N CYS A 172 -8.46 2.13 -1.31
CA CYS A 172 -7.41 1.66 -0.39
C CYS A 172 -6.15 2.55 -0.39
N GLY A 173 -5.76 3.08 -1.55
CA GLY A 173 -4.58 3.93 -1.67
C GLY A 173 -4.74 5.28 -1.00
N SER A 174 -5.88 5.93 -1.22
CA SER A 174 -6.17 7.28 -0.75
C SER A 174 -6.99 7.34 0.53
N SER A 175 -7.78 6.31 0.83
CA SER A 175 -8.70 6.28 1.97
C SER A 175 -8.05 6.40 3.36
N PRO A 176 -6.76 6.09 3.59
CA PRO A 176 -6.15 6.43 4.87
C PRO A 176 -6.34 7.90 5.25
N ALA A 177 -6.30 8.83 4.27
CA ALA A 177 -6.57 10.26 4.53
C ALA A 177 -8.01 10.51 5.00
N TYR A 178 -9.00 9.81 4.43
CA TYR A 178 -10.42 9.95 4.82
C TYR A 178 -10.65 9.40 6.23
N VAL A 179 -10.00 8.29 6.56
CA VAL A 179 -10.06 7.69 7.90
C VAL A 179 -9.41 8.60 8.93
N TYR A 180 -8.28 9.24 8.60
CA TYR A 180 -7.67 10.22 9.51
C TYR A 180 -8.57 11.43 9.77
N MET A 181 -9.25 11.97 8.75
CA MET A 181 -10.26 13.02 8.92
C MET A 181 -11.44 12.56 9.80
N PHE A 182 -11.89 11.32 9.65
CA PHE A 182 -12.96 10.77 10.48
C PHE A 182 -12.52 10.63 11.95
N ILE A 183 -11.32 10.11 12.20
CA ILE A 183 -10.74 10.01 13.56
C ILE A 183 -10.60 11.39 14.18
N GLU A 184 -10.13 12.38 13.42
CA GLU A 184 -9.96 13.76 13.86
C GLU A 184 -11.31 14.38 14.25
N ALA A 185 -12.33 14.22 13.41
CA ALA A 185 -13.68 14.71 13.70
C ALA A 185 -14.29 14.07 14.97
N MET A 186 -14.11 12.76 15.15
CA MET A 186 -14.52 12.06 16.38
C MET A 186 -13.81 12.63 17.61
N ALA A 187 -12.50 12.86 17.52
CA ALA A 187 -11.71 13.41 18.61
C ALA A 187 -12.11 14.85 18.92
N ASP A 188 -12.39 15.68 17.90
CA ASP A 188 -12.86 17.06 18.09
C ASP A 188 -14.20 17.11 18.83
N ALA A 189 -15.14 16.26 18.44
CA ALA A 189 -16.42 16.13 19.14
C ALA A 189 -16.25 15.73 20.61
N ALA A 190 -15.34 14.78 20.90
CA ALA A 190 -15.04 14.37 22.26
C ALA A 190 -14.37 15.48 23.09
N VAL A 191 -13.46 16.25 22.49
CA VAL A 191 -12.84 17.42 23.15
C VAL A 191 -13.87 18.50 23.45
N LYS A 192 -14.81 18.76 22.55
CA LYS A 192 -15.94 19.68 22.80
C LYS A 192 -16.75 19.27 24.02
N GLN A 193 -16.80 17.97 24.34
CA GLN A 193 -17.46 17.40 25.50
C GLN A 193 -16.56 17.31 26.75
N GLY A 194 -15.33 17.87 26.69
CA GLY A 194 -14.42 17.96 27.84
C GLY A 194 -13.37 16.85 27.92
N LEU A 195 -13.29 15.91 26.94
CA LEU A 195 -12.27 14.87 26.97
C LEU A 195 -10.89 15.47 26.58
N PRO A 196 -9.78 15.13 27.29
CA PRO A 196 -8.45 15.57 26.88
C PRO A 196 -8.07 15.08 25.47
N ARG A 197 -7.42 15.93 24.69
CA ARG A 197 -7.11 15.70 23.25
C ARG A 197 -6.36 14.41 22.98
N ASP A 198 -5.32 14.12 23.76
CA ASP A 198 -4.49 12.93 23.64
C ASP A 198 -5.30 11.65 23.85
N LYS A 199 -6.19 11.64 24.84
CA LYS A 199 -7.11 10.54 25.08
C LYS A 199 -8.14 10.39 23.96
N ALA A 200 -8.67 11.52 23.46
CA ALA A 200 -9.66 11.53 22.38
C ALA A 200 -9.11 10.85 21.12
N TYR A 201 -7.90 11.21 20.66
CA TYR A 201 -7.27 10.57 19.51
C TYR A 201 -7.05 9.06 19.71
N LYS A 202 -6.52 8.67 20.87
CA LYS A 202 -6.28 7.25 21.17
C LYS A 202 -7.58 6.45 21.14
N MET A 203 -8.63 6.97 21.76
CA MET A 203 -9.93 6.28 21.86
C MET A 203 -10.65 6.21 20.51
N ALA A 204 -10.66 7.30 19.73
CA ALA A 204 -11.24 7.34 18.41
C ALA A 204 -10.52 6.36 17.45
N SER A 205 -9.19 6.35 17.46
CA SER A 205 -8.41 5.43 16.64
C SER A 205 -8.70 3.97 16.99
N GLN A 206 -8.78 3.63 18.28
CA GLN A 206 -9.09 2.26 18.72
C GLN A 206 -10.52 1.85 18.35
N ALA A 207 -11.49 2.75 18.42
CA ALA A 207 -12.86 2.48 18.03
C ALA A 207 -12.98 2.17 16.52
N VAL A 208 -12.27 2.94 15.67
CA VAL A 208 -12.23 2.72 14.21
C VAL A 208 -11.54 1.38 13.89
N LEU A 209 -10.38 1.11 14.51
CA LEU A 209 -9.65 -0.16 14.35
C LEU A 209 -10.53 -1.36 14.73
N GLY A 210 -11.17 -1.31 15.87
CA GLY A 210 -12.04 -2.40 16.35
C GLY A 210 -13.23 -2.64 15.42
N SER A 211 -13.85 -1.58 14.92
CA SER A 211 -14.97 -1.69 13.99
C SER A 211 -14.56 -2.29 12.64
N ALA A 212 -13.41 -1.87 12.08
CA ALA A 212 -12.88 -2.46 10.86
C ALA A 212 -12.53 -3.94 11.06
N LYS A 213 -11.91 -4.29 12.20
CA LYS A 213 -11.55 -5.66 12.53
C LYS A 213 -12.78 -6.56 12.69
N MET A 214 -13.87 -6.05 13.26
CA MET A 214 -15.14 -6.78 13.34
C MET A 214 -15.64 -7.20 11.96
N VAL A 215 -15.61 -6.30 10.96
CA VAL A 215 -16.04 -6.64 9.59
C VAL A 215 -15.15 -7.73 8.98
N LEU A 216 -13.83 -7.60 9.14
CA LEU A 216 -12.86 -8.53 8.54
C LEU A 216 -12.93 -9.95 9.14
N GLU A 217 -13.06 -10.05 10.47
CA GLU A 217 -13.01 -11.34 11.17
C GLU A 217 -14.35 -12.06 11.18
N THR A 218 -15.44 -11.32 11.39
CA THR A 218 -16.78 -11.95 11.41
C THR A 218 -17.34 -12.22 10.04
N LYS A 219 -16.87 -11.47 9.01
CA LYS A 219 -17.40 -11.47 7.64
C LYS A 219 -18.90 -11.10 7.56
N GLU A 220 -19.43 -10.51 8.64
CA GLU A 220 -20.78 -10.03 8.69
C GLU A 220 -20.95 -8.75 7.84
N ASN A 221 -22.14 -8.59 7.29
CA ASN A 221 -22.47 -7.35 6.56
C ASN A 221 -22.35 -6.12 7.50
N PRO A 222 -21.66 -5.04 7.08
CA PRO A 222 -21.51 -3.84 7.89
C PRO A 222 -22.83 -3.23 8.38
N GLY A 223 -23.90 -3.32 7.58
CA GLY A 223 -25.25 -2.89 7.99
C GLY A 223 -25.77 -3.70 9.16
N LYS A 224 -25.56 -5.02 9.17
CA LYS A 224 -25.95 -5.89 10.29
C LYS A 224 -25.16 -5.56 11.56
N LEU A 225 -23.85 -5.34 11.42
CA LEU A 225 -23.01 -4.95 12.56
C LEU A 225 -23.47 -3.59 13.14
N LYS A 226 -23.81 -2.63 12.27
CA LYS A 226 -24.39 -1.33 12.68
C LYS A 226 -25.69 -1.53 13.46
N ASP A 227 -26.60 -2.36 12.94
CA ASP A 227 -27.90 -2.61 13.58
C ASP A 227 -27.74 -3.25 14.96
N ASN A 228 -26.77 -4.14 15.14
CA ASN A 228 -26.49 -4.78 16.43
C ASN A 228 -26.04 -3.78 17.53
N VAL A 229 -25.49 -2.63 17.12
CA VAL A 229 -25.09 -1.56 18.07
C VAL A 229 -26.23 -0.55 18.30
N CYS A 230 -27.23 -0.49 17.41
CA CYS A 230 -28.34 0.45 17.47
C CYS A 230 -29.55 -0.15 18.24
N SER A 231 -29.54 -0.04 19.56
CA SER A 231 -30.70 -0.44 20.37
C SER A 231 -31.90 0.52 20.15
N PRO A 232 -33.15 0.02 20.23
CA PRO A 232 -34.34 0.86 20.13
C PRO A 232 -34.35 2.01 21.15
N GLY A 233 -34.49 3.26 20.67
CA GLY A 233 -34.46 4.47 21.52
C GLY A 233 -33.10 4.79 22.14
N GLY A 234 -32.03 4.11 21.71
CA GLY A 234 -30.67 4.29 22.26
C GLY A 234 -29.93 5.49 21.67
N THR A 235 -28.81 5.85 22.28
CA THR A 235 -27.96 6.98 21.84
C THR A 235 -27.33 6.75 20.47
N THR A 236 -27.04 5.51 20.11
CA THR A 236 -26.40 5.16 18.85
C THR A 236 -27.30 5.41 17.66
N ILE A 237 -28.59 5.05 17.75
CA ILE A 237 -29.51 5.29 16.63
C ILE A 237 -29.74 6.79 16.38
N GLU A 238 -29.79 7.62 17.43
CA GLU A 238 -29.88 9.09 17.27
C GLU A 238 -28.67 9.64 16.52
N ALA A 239 -27.46 9.18 16.86
CA ALA A 239 -26.24 9.58 16.18
C ALA A 239 -26.21 9.12 14.70
N VAL A 240 -26.65 7.89 14.42
CA VAL A 240 -26.76 7.37 13.05
C VAL A 240 -27.72 8.19 12.21
N ILE A 241 -28.92 8.54 12.76
CA ILE A 241 -29.90 9.37 12.06
C ILE A 241 -29.32 10.75 11.74
N GLU A 242 -28.56 11.34 12.67
CA GLU A 242 -27.93 12.65 12.42
C GLU A 242 -26.86 12.54 11.34
N LEU A 243 -26.02 11.49 11.31
CA LEU A 243 -25.06 11.27 10.22
C LEU A 243 -25.74 11.10 8.86
N GLU A 244 -26.88 10.39 8.79
CA GLU A 244 -27.67 10.26 7.55
C GLU A 244 -28.22 11.62 7.12
N ARG A 245 -28.75 12.42 8.06
CA ARG A 245 -29.29 13.77 7.79
C ARG A 245 -28.23 14.71 7.23
N GLN A 246 -26.98 14.59 7.71
CA GLN A 246 -25.84 15.38 7.25
C GLN A 246 -25.22 14.82 5.95
N GLY A 247 -25.75 13.74 5.38
CA GLY A 247 -25.32 13.19 4.10
C GLY A 247 -23.98 12.45 4.16
N PHE A 248 -23.65 11.84 5.29
CA PHE A 248 -22.36 11.13 5.49
C PHE A 248 -22.05 10.14 4.39
N ARG A 249 -23.01 9.28 4.01
CA ARG A 249 -22.81 8.28 2.94
C ARG A 249 -22.49 8.94 1.61
N ASN A 250 -23.24 9.96 1.24
CA ASN A 250 -23.02 10.71 -0.01
C ASN A 250 -21.64 11.36 -0.04
N ALA A 251 -21.19 11.94 1.07
CA ALA A 251 -19.88 12.55 1.18
C ALA A 251 -18.75 11.54 0.92
N VAL A 252 -18.85 10.33 1.52
CA VAL A 252 -17.86 9.25 1.32
C VAL A 252 -17.88 8.75 -0.12
N ILE A 253 -19.06 8.47 -0.69
CA ILE A 253 -19.20 7.98 -2.06
C ILE A 253 -18.61 8.99 -3.04
N SER A 254 -19.01 10.26 -2.95
CA SER A 254 -18.53 11.32 -3.85
C SER A 254 -17.02 11.56 -3.74
N ALA A 255 -16.44 11.41 -2.54
CA ALA A 255 -14.98 11.51 -2.36
C ALA A 255 -14.24 10.40 -3.09
N ILE A 256 -14.72 9.15 -2.99
CA ILE A 256 -14.14 7.99 -3.68
C ILE A 256 -14.28 8.15 -5.20
N GLU A 257 -15.46 8.57 -5.70
CA GLU A 257 -15.68 8.82 -7.13
C GLU A 257 -14.72 9.89 -7.69
N LYS A 258 -14.55 11.01 -6.97
CA LYS A 258 -13.62 12.07 -7.40
C LYS A 258 -12.15 11.62 -7.37
N CYS A 259 -11.78 10.78 -6.44
CA CYS A 259 -10.43 10.22 -6.38
C CYS A 259 -10.20 9.24 -7.55
N GLU A 260 -11.18 8.39 -7.85
CA GLU A 260 -11.11 7.43 -8.96
C GLU A 260 -11.03 8.16 -10.31
N GLU A 261 -11.89 9.16 -10.55
CA GLU A 261 -11.88 10.02 -11.73
C GLU A 261 -10.48 10.68 -11.92
N LYS A 262 -9.91 11.22 -10.87
CA LYS A 262 -8.57 11.80 -10.91
C LYS A 262 -7.50 10.77 -11.23
N SER A 263 -7.61 9.57 -10.66
CA SER A 263 -6.68 8.46 -10.91
C SER A 263 -6.68 7.99 -12.37
N ARG A 264 -7.85 8.02 -13.04
CA ARG A 264 -7.95 7.70 -14.47
C ARG A 264 -7.30 8.73 -15.38
N ASN A 265 -7.29 9.98 -14.94
CA ASN A 265 -6.80 11.14 -15.72
C ASN A 265 -5.35 11.49 -15.38
N MET A 266 -4.62 10.63 -14.70
CA MET A 266 -3.18 10.76 -14.42
C MET A 266 -2.35 10.12 -15.52
#